data_f39148081954884edda97533b9ba979b
#
_entry.id   f39148081954884edda97533b9ba979b
#
_cell.length_a   1.000
_cell.length_b   1.000
_cell.length_c   1.000
_cell.angle_alpha   90.00
_cell.angle_beta   90.00
_cell.angle_gamma   90.00
#
_symmetry.space_group_name_H-M   'P 1'
#
loop_
_entity.id
_entity.type
_entity.pdbx_description
1 polymer ?
#
loop_
_entity_poly.entity_id
_entity_poly.type
_entity_poly.pdbx_seq_one_letter_code
_entity_poly.pdbx_strand_id
1 'polypeptide(L)'
;RGRDDKARQLRRAVVGGGGMNDTVTDTPQVLLRHHLTKLRLPTFQSEYTKLAQQCAAENKDHVHYLLRLCELELIERERRMVERRIKAAKFPATKSLDSFDFKTIPSVNKVLVMELARCEYAAKRQNVIALGPSGTGKTHVALGLGLAACQKGLKVRFTTAAALVHEMIEAADERRLQRHQKQLAAQDLLIIDELGFVPLSKTGAELLFEVISQRYERGSIIITSNLPFDEWTEVFGSERLTGAILDRLTHHVHILEMNGESYRLNQSRNRTL
;
A
#
# COMPACT_ATOMS: atom_id res chain seq x y z
N ARG A 1 26.93 9.02 -22.79
CA ARG A 1 28.07 9.86 -23.26
C ARG A 1 27.79 11.38 -23.19
N GLY A 2 26.54 11.86 -23.23
CA GLY A 2 26.22 13.32 -23.25
C GLY A 2 26.11 14.01 -21.88
N ARG A 3 26.19 13.30 -20.76
CA ARG A 3 26.05 13.89 -19.42
C ARG A 3 27.39 14.26 -18.73
N ASP A 4 28.46 13.63 -19.10
CA ASP A 4 29.79 13.91 -18.55
C ASP A 4 30.47 15.14 -19.20
N ASP A 5 30.10 15.47 -20.44
CA ASP A 5 30.63 16.64 -21.15
C ASP A 5 30.14 17.97 -20.54
N LYS A 6 28.89 18.04 -20.07
CA LYS A 6 28.39 19.23 -19.38
C LYS A 6 29.10 19.49 -18.06
N ALA A 7 29.48 18.45 -17.32
CA ALA A 7 30.22 18.59 -16.06
C ALA A 7 31.69 19.04 -16.30
N ARG A 8 32.29 18.65 -17.43
CA ARG A 8 33.64 19.10 -17.83
C ARG A 8 33.63 20.54 -18.34
N GLN A 9 32.59 20.94 -19.08
CA GLN A 9 32.44 22.34 -19.52
C GLN A 9 32.26 23.31 -18.36
N LEU A 10 31.49 22.95 -17.34
CA LEU A 10 31.30 23.75 -16.12
C LEU A 10 32.61 23.92 -15.31
N ARG A 11 33.50 22.92 -15.29
CA ARG A 11 34.80 23.03 -14.62
C ARG A 11 35.81 23.91 -15.36
N ARG A 12 35.71 24.01 -16.69
CA ARG A 12 36.59 24.88 -17.49
C ARG A 12 36.23 26.35 -17.41
N ALA A 13 34.96 26.68 -17.12
CA ALA A 13 34.51 28.08 -16.97
C ALA A 13 34.99 28.77 -15.66
N VAL A 14 35.49 27.99 -14.70
CA VAL A 14 35.93 28.47 -13.38
C VAL A 14 37.39 28.95 -13.36
N VAL A 15 38.18 28.71 -14.43
CA VAL A 15 39.65 29.00 -14.42
C VAL A 15 40.06 30.20 -15.29
N GLY A 16 39.14 30.93 -15.96
CA GLY A 16 39.47 32.04 -16.84
C GLY A 16 39.00 33.41 -16.31
N GLY A 17 39.91 34.24 -15.91
CA GLY A 17 39.80 35.47 -15.14
C GLY A 17 39.12 36.72 -15.72
N GLY A 18 38.74 37.60 -14.82
CA GLY A 18 38.84 39.07 -14.88
C GLY A 18 37.84 39.81 -15.74
N GLY A 19 36.86 40.48 -15.08
CA GLY A 19 36.05 41.56 -15.68
C GLY A 19 34.76 41.80 -14.89
N MET A 20 34.69 42.98 -14.21
CA MET A 20 33.51 43.45 -13.46
C MET A 20 32.28 43.55 -14.39
N ASN A 21 31.17 42.92 -14.02
CA ASN A 21 29.84 43.47 -13.77
C ASN A 21 28.80 42.36 -13.58
N ASP A 22 28.14 42.44 -12.46
CA ASP A 22 26.78 41.98 -12.08
C ASP A 22 26.05 41.00 -13.00
N THR A 23 26.18 39.75 -12.71
CA THR A 23 25.26 38.65 -12.51
C THR A 23 26.11 37.39 -12.25
N VAL A 24 26.79 37.35 -11.12
CA VAL A 24 27.36 36.11 -10.58
C VAL A 24 26.15 35.24 -10.17
N THR A 25 25.59 34.54 -11.12
CA THR A 25 24.78 33.34 -10.82
C THR A 25 25.66 32.46 -9.94
N ASP A 26 25.32 32.41 -8.70
CA ASP A 26 26.05 31.83 -7.56
C ASP A 26 26.49 30.40 -7.91
N THR A 27 27.67 30.27 -8.52
CA THR A 27 28.22 29.00 -9.05
C THR A 27 28.24 27.89 -8.03
N PRO A 28 28.54 28.15 -6.71
CA PRO A 28 28.42 27.16 -5.66
C PRO A 28 26.98 26.64 -5.46
N GLN A 29 25.97 27.50 -5.53
CA GLN A 29 24.57 27.09 -5.36
C GLN A 29 24.09 26.23 -6.54
N VAL A 30 24.50 26.53 -7.76
CA VAL A 30 24.19 25.73 -8.96
C VAL A 30 24.82 24.34 -8.84
N LEU A 31 26.09 24.28 -8.42
CA LEU A 31 26.79 23.02 -8.18
C LEU A 31 26.15 22.22 -7.03
N LEU A 32 25.80 22.87 -5.94
CA LEU A 32 25.11 22.24 -4.82
C LEU A 32 23.79 21.61 -5.26
N ARG A 33 22.94 22.35 -5.98
CA ARG A 33 21.66 21.81 -6.52
C ARG A 33 21.91 20.59 -7.42
N HIS A 34 22.92 20.66 -8.29
CA HIS A 34 23.28 19.54 -9.15
C HIS A 34 23.67 18.30 -8.34
N HIS A 35 24.52 18.46 -7.31
CA HIS A 35 24.93 17.36 -6.44
C HIS A 35 23.77 16.80 -5.61
N LEU A 36 22.93 17.66 -5.03
CA LEU A 36 21.74 17.22 -4.28
C LEU A 36 20.77 16.41 -5.16
N THR A 37 20.62 16.79 -6.44
CA THR A 37 19.83 16.02 -7.40
C THR A 37 20.46 14.65 -7.65
N LYS A 38 21.78 14.56 -7.86
CA LYS A 38 22.50 13.29 -8.02
C LYS A 38 22.41 12.40 -6.79
N LEU A 39 22.50 12.97 -5.61
CA LEU A 39 22.36 12.29 -4.32
C LEU A 39 20.90 11.95 -3.98
N ARG A 40 19.94 12.39 -4.79
CA ARG A 40 18.51 12.18 -4.57
C ARG A 40 18.04 12.73 -3.22
N LEU A 41 18.43 13.97 -2.91
CA LEU A 41 18.07 14.71 -1.70
C LEU A 41 17.17 15.91 -2.05
N PRO A 42 15.92 15.69 -2.49
CA PRO A 42 15.06 16.78 -2.95
C PRO A 42 14.63 17.73 -1.82
N THR A 43 14.47 17.24 -0.59
CA THR A 43 14.11 18.09 0.55
C THR A 43 15.26 19.02 0.95
N PHE A 44 16.50 18.51 0.89
CA PHE A 44 17.67 19.37 1.03
C PHE A 44 17.64 20.50 -0.02
N GLN A 45 17.33 20.15 -1.27
CA GLN A 45 17.29 21.11 -2.37
C GLN A 45 16.24 22.22 -2.19
N SER A 46 15.09 21.90 -1.57
CA SER A 46 14.02 22.88 -1.32
C SER A 46 14.23 23.67 -0.04
N GLU A 47 14.82 23.09 1.01
CA GLU A 47 14.80 23.67 2.35
C GLU A 47 16.14 24.24 2.84
N TYR A 48 17.27 23.93 2.16
CA TYR A 48 18.60 24.28 2.69
C TYR A 48 18.79 25.78 2.98
N THR A 49 18.28 26.65 2.12
CA THR A 49 18.42 28.13 2.29
C THR A 49 17.58 28.62 3.46
N LYS A 50 16.32 28.16 3.56
CA LYS A 50 15.39 28.56 4.60
C LYS A 50 15.88 28.12 5.99
N LEU A 51 16.32 26.87 6.11
CA LEU A 51 16.87 26.35 7.35
C LEU A 51 18.19 27.01 7.76
N ALA A 52 19.04 27.38 6.78
CA ALA A 52 20.26 28.14 7.07
C ALA A 52 19.94 29.48 7.72
N GLN A 53 18.95 30.22 7.19
CA GLN A 53 18.51 31.48 7.76
C GLN A 53 17.91 31.31 9.16
N GLN A 54 17.08 30.28 9.37
CA GLN A 54 16.50 29.97 10.68
C GLN A 54 17.58 29.64 11.71
N CYS A 55 18.52 28.75 11.38
CA CYS A 55 19.60 28.38 12.27
C CYS A 55 20.53 29.54 12.60
N ALA A 56 20.80 30.45 11.64
CA ALA A 56 21.56 31.66 11.89
C ALA A 56 20.83 32.60 12.86
N ALA A 57 19.51 32.79 12.70
CA ALA A 57 18.71 33.60 13.62
C ALA A 57 18.61 32.99 15.03
N GLU A 58 18.67 31.67 15.15
CA GLU A 58 18.63 30.91 16.42
C GLU A 58 20.03 30.74 17.04
N ASN A 59 21.10 31.24 16.45
CA ASN A 59 22.50 31.00 16.85
C ASN A 59 22.85 29.51 16.95
N LYS A 60 22.30 28.68 16.06
CA LYS A 60 22.61 27.26 15.96
C LYS A 60 23.83 27.03 15.07
N ASP A 61 24.65 26.06 15.46
CA ASP A 61 25.83 25.68 14.67
C ASP A 61 25.47 24.89 13.40
N HIS A 62 26.46 24.63 12.58
CA HIS A 62 26.29 23.90 11.34
C HIS A 62 25.91 22.43 11.54
N VAL A 63 26.20 21.83 12.68
CA VAL A 63 25.81 20.44 13.00
C VAL A 63 24.30 20.36 13.21
N HIS A 64 23.73 21.29 13.97
CA HIS A 64 22.29 21.39 14.16
C HIS A 64 21.55 21.68 12.84
N TYR A 65 22.12 22.53 11.99
CA TYR A 65 21.58 22.81 10.66
C TYR A 65 21.51 21.54 9.79
N LEU A 66 22.61 20.76 9.71
CA LEU A 66 22.64 19.52 8.96
C LEU A 66 21.72 18.47 9.54
N LEU A 67 21.65 18.36 10.87
CA LEU A 67 20.73 17.43 11.54
C LEU A 67 19.27 17.71 11.16
N ARG A 68 18.83 18.97 11.26
CA ARG A 68 17.46 19.37 10.83
C ARG A 68 17.18 19.03 9.37
N LEU A 69 18.12 19.26 8.47
CA LEU A 69 17.96 18.90 7.06
C LEU A 69 17.81 17.38 6.87
N CYS A 70 18.63 16.58 7.58
CA CYS A 70 18.56 15.13 7.52
C CYS A 70 17.21 14.62 8.05
N GLU A 71 16.76 15.14 9.18
CA GLU A 71 15.47 14.76 9.78
C GLU A 71 14.30 15.07 8.83
N LEU A 72 14.28 16.25 8.22
CA LEU A 72 13.27 16.62 7.23
C LEU A 72 13.31 15.71 5.99
N GLU A 73 14.50 15.40 5.48
CA GLU A 73 14.61 14.46 4.34
C GLU A 73 14.07 13.07 4.69
N LEU A 74 14.36 12.57 5.90
CA LEU A 74 13.84 11.27 6.36
C LEU A 74 12.32 11.28 6.45
N ILE A 75 11.72 12.28 7.08
CA ILE A 75 10.27 12.45 7.21
C ILE A 75 9.62 12.52 5.81
N GLU A 76 10.17 13.34 4.92
CA GLU A 76 9.62 13.50 3.57
C GLU A 76 9.82 12.25 2.69
N ARG A 77 10.88 11.48 2.89
CA ARG A 77 11.07 10.19 2.23
C ARG A 77 10.03 9.17 2.67
N GLU A 78 9.78 9.11 3.97
CA GLU A 78 8.76 8.22 4.53
C GLU A 78 7.38 8.61 4.00
N ARG A 79 7.00 9.88 4.06
CA ARG A 79 5.74 10.39 3.51
C ARG A 79 5.56 10.02 2.03
N ARG A 80 6.56 10.30 1.20
CA ARG A 80 6.55 9.96 -0.23
C ARG A 80 6.49 8.45 -0.48
N MET A 81 7.11 7.65 0.37
CA MET A 81 7.04 6.19 0.30
C MET A 81 5.62 5.72 0.59
N VAL A 82 4.99 6.19 1.67
CA VAL A 82 3.60 5.87 2.04
C VAL A 82 2.63 6.26 0.93
N GLU A 83 2.73 7.48 0.41
CA GLU A 83 1.88 7.95 -0.70
C GLU A 83 1.98 7.04 -1.93
N ARG A 84 3.21 6.63 -2.30
CA ARG A 84 3.42 5.70 -3.41
C ARG A 84 2.82 4.32 -3.13
N ARG A 85 2.90 3.81 -1.89
CA ARG A 85 2.29 2.55 -1.48
C ARG A 85 0.77 2.60 -1.59
N ILE A 86 0.14 3.65 -1.05
CA ILE A 86 -1.31 3.86 -1.13
C ILE A 86 -1.77 3.94 -2.59
N LYS A 87 -1.08 4.72 -3.42
CA LYS A 87 -1.41 4.82 -4.85
C LYS A 87 -1.27 3.47 -5.59
N ALA A 88 -0.22 2.71 -5.28
CA ALA A 88 0.05 1.40 -5.90
C ALA A 88 -0.93 0.32 -5.44
N ALA A 89 -1.51 0.45 -4.25
CA ALA A 89 -2.45 -0.52 -3.67
C ALA A 89 -3.78 -0.58 -4.45
N LYS A 90 -4.14 0.46 -5.21
CA LYS A 90 -5.39 0.55 -6.00
C LYS A 90 -6.65 0.42 -5.14
N PHE A 91 -6.66 1.05 -3.98
CA PHE A 91 -7.88 1.11 -3.15
C PHE A 91 -9.01 1.84 -3.88
N PRO A 92 -10.26 1.32 -3.83
CA PRO A 92 -11.42 1.98 -4.44
C PRO A 92 -11.82 3.26 -3.69
N ALA A 93 -11.48 3.34 -2.39
CA ALA A 93 -11.68 4.49 -1.52
C ALA A 93 -10.67 4.45 -0.37
N THR A 94 -10.30 5.61 0.14
CA THR A 94 -9.48 5.69 1.35
C THR A 94 -10.41 5.57 2.57
N LYS A 95 -10.27 4.48 3.32
CA LYS A 95 -11.00 4.21 4.57
C LYS A 95 -9.99 3.93 5.66
N SER A 96 -10.07 4.68 6.78
CA SER A 96 -9.23 4.41 7.96
C SER A 96 -10.03 3.65 9.02
N LEU A 97 -9.34 2.95 9.91
CA LEU A 97 -9.96 2.28 11.05
C LEU A 97 -10.52 3.29 12.06
N ASP A 98 -9.97 4.51 12.11
CA ASP A 98 -10.47 5.58 12.98
C ASP A 98 -11.87 6.04 12.59
N SER A 99 -12.21 5.93 11.29
CA SER A 99 -13.54 6.26 10.78
C SER A 99 -14.54 5.10 10.87
N PHE A 100 -14.12 3.93 11.39
CA PHE A 100 -14.99 2.78 11.56
C PHE A 100 -15.72 2.84 12.91
N ASP A 101 -17.05 2.83 12.86
CA ASP A 101 -17.87 2.81 14.07
C ASP A 101 -18.05 1.38 14.60
N PHE A 102 -17.18 0.98 15.53
CA PHE A 102 -17.25 -0.33 16.20
C PHE A 102 -18.52 -0.54 17.03
N LYS A 103 -19.25 0.52 17.41
CA LYS A 103 -20.46 0.40 18.20
C LYS A 103 -21.63 -0.15 17.39
N THR A 104 -21.63 0.09 16.08
CA THR A 104 -22.71 -0.38 15.17
C THR A 104 -22.63 -1.87 14.87
N ILE A 105 -21.46 -2.50 15.13
CA ILE A 105 -21.24 -3.92 14.88
C ILE A 105 -20.54 -4.54 16.10
N PRO A 106 -21.30 -4.85 17.16
CA PRO A 106 -20.75 -5.35 18.42
C PRO A 106 -20.04 -6.71 18.31
N SER A 107 -20.34 -7.50 17.27
CA SER A 107 -19.68 -8.79 17.00
C SER A 107 -18.20 -8.65 16.62
N VAL A 108 -17.79 -7.48 16.10
CA VAL A 108 -16.40 -7.25 15.70
C VAL A 108 -15.52 -7.07 16.92
N ASN A 109 -14.54 -7.94 17.05
CA ASN A 109 -13.52 -7.79 18.09
C ASN A 109 -12.60 -6.61 17.78
N LYS A 110 -12.92 -5.44 18.35
CA LYS A 110 -12.12 -4.21 18.18
C LYS A 110 -10.67 -4.40 18.57
N VAL A 111 -10.40 -5.14 19.66
CA VAL A 111 -9.02 -5.36 20.14
C VAL A 111 -8.21 -6.11 19.08
N LEU A 112 -8.78 -7.17 18.52
CA LEU A 112 -8.14 -7.92 17.45
C LEU A 112 -7.91 -7.07 16.21
N VAL A 113 -8.87 -6.24 15.78
CA VAL A 113 -8.70 -5.35 14.62
C VAL A 113 -7.57 -4.34 14.86
N MET A 114 -7.47 -3.78 16.07
CA MET A 114 -6.40 -2.84 16.43
C MET A 114 -5.03 -3.53 16.57
N GLU A 115 -5.00 -4.79 16.98
CA GLU A 115 -3.79 -5.61 16.94
C GLU A 115 -3.34 -5.88 15.50
N LEU A 116 -4.26 -6.28 14.63
CA LEU A 116 -3.99 -6.47 13.20
C LEU A 116 -3.49 -5.18 12.52
N ALA A 117 -3.94 -4.01 12.96
CA ALA A 117 -3.45 -2.73 12.45
C ALA A 117 -1.95 -2.49 12.71
N ARG A 118 -1.33 -3.24 13.64
CA ARG A 118 0.14 -3.22 13.83
C ARG A 118 0.88 -3.94 12.71
N CYS A 119 0.16 -4.70 11.86
CA CYS A 119 0.68 -5.42 10.70
C CYS A 119 1.69 -6.53 11.02
N GLU A 120 1.77 -7.01 12.26
CA GLU A 120 2.65 -8.12 12.63
C GLU A 120 2.25 -9.44 11.96
N TYR A 121 0.95 -9.62 11.72
CA TYR A 121 0.43 -10.77 10.97
C TYR A 121 1.03 -10.88 9.57
N ALA A 122 1.27 -9.74 8.90
CA ALA A 122 1.88 -9.71 7.58
C ALA A 122 3.35 -10.15 7.60
N ALA A 123 4.11 -9.76 8.63
CA ALA A 123 5.48 -10.24 8.84
C ALA A 123 5.52 -11.75 9.15
N LYS A 124 4.52 -12.25 9.88
CA LYS A 124 4.34 -13.67 10.21
C LYS A 124 3.66 -14.48 9.09
N ARG A 125 3.29 -13.83 7.97
CA ARG A 125 2.61 -14.46 6.81
C ARG A 125 1.27 -15.12 7.18
N GLN A 126 0.58 -14.55 8.14
CA GLN A 126 -0.74 -14.97 8.57
C GLN A 126 -1.81 -14.28 7.73
N ASN A 127 -2.95 -14.93 7.57
CA ASN A 127 -4.07 -14.42 6.80
C ASN A 127 -5.12 -13.77 7.71
N VAL A 128 -5.98 -12.96 7.12
CA VAL A 128 -7.16 -12.38 7.79
C VAL A 128 -8.39 -12.68 6.92
N ILE A 129 -9.44 -13.23 7.53
CA ILE A 129 -10.70 -13.47 6.82
C ILE A 129 -11.82 -12.75 7.58
N ALA A 130 -12.50 -11.85 6.89
CA ALA A 130 -13.66 -11.12 7.41
C ALA A 130 -14.94 -11.73 6.83
N LEU A 131 -15.76 -12.35 7.68
CA LEU A 131 -17.01 -13.02 7.31
C LEU A 131 -18.22 -12.26 7.87
N GLY A 132 -19.33 -12.29 7.15
CA GLY A 132 -20.62 -11.78 7.65
C GLY A 132 -21.49 -11.16 6.56
N PRO A 133 -22.74 -10.80 6.88
CA PRO A 133 -23.71 -10.29 5.92
C PRO A 133 -23.25 -9.03 5.18
N SER A 134 -23.89 -8.73 4.03
CA SER A 134 -23.58 -7.51 3.26
C SER A 134 -23.86 -6.25 4.08
N GLY A 135 -23.00 -5.23 3.95
CA GLY A 135 -23.16 -3.94 4.62
C GLY A 135 -22.62 -3.86 6.05
N THR A 136 -22.01 -4.91 6.59
CA THR A 136 -21.43 -4.93 7.96
C THR A 136 -20.03 -4.30 8.05
N GLY A 137 -19.50 -3.72 6.97
CA GLY A 137 -18.23 -2.99 6.99
C GLY A 137 -16.97 -3.83 6.79
N LYS A 138 -17.07 -5.07 6.32
CA LYS A 138 -15.91 -5.95 6.00
C LYS A 138 -14.89 -5.28 5.12
N THR A 139 -15.33 -4.73 3.99
CA THR A 139 -14.48 -3.97 3.07
C THR A 139 -13.83 -2.76 3.76
N HIS A 140 -14.57 -2.06 4.65
CA HIS A 140 -14.01 -0.93 5.39
C HIS A 140 -12.83 -1.37 6.27
N VAL A 141 -13.01 -2.46 7.04
CA VAL A 141 -11.95 -3.00 7.89
C VAL A 141 -10.77 -3.48 7.04
N ALA A 142 -11.02 -4.20 5.94
CA ALA A 142 -9.98 -4.65 5.01
C ALA A 142 -9.18 -3.48 4.41
N LEU A 143 -9.85 -2.41 3.98
CA LEU A 143 -9.20 -1.18 3.49
C LEU A 143 -8.42 -0.47 4.58
N GLY A 144 -8.98 -0.39 5.79
CA GLY A 144 -8.29 0.21 6.94
C GLY A 144 -7.01 -0.54 7.34
N LEU A 145 -7.05 -1.87 7.35
CA LEU A 145 -5.86 -2.72 7.57
C LEU A 145 -4.85 -2.56 6.42
N GLY A 146 -5.33 -2.49 5.18
CA GLY A 146 -4.49 -2.22 4.01
C GLY A 146 -3.82 -0.85 4.07
N LEU A 147 -4.52 0.18 4.52
CA LEU A 147 -3.97 1.52 4.72
C LEU A 147 -2.88 1.52 5.80
N ALA A 148 -3.15 0.86 6.94
CA ALA A 148 -2.16 0.69 8.01
C ALA A 148 -0.90 -0.04 7.51
N ALA A 149 -1.07 -1.07 6.67
CA ALA A 149 0.05 -1.78 6.04
C ALA A 149 0.86 -0.86 5.10
N CYS A 150 0.21 -0.01 4.29
CA CYS A 150 0.91 0.98 3.47
C CYS A 150 1.69 1.99 4.31
N GLN A 151 1.16 2.44 5.45
CA GLN A 151 1.83 3.33 6.39
C GLN A 151 3.07 2.68 7.02
N LYS A 152 3.07 1.35 7.19
CA LYS A 152 4.24 0.57 7.60
C LYS A 152 5.22 0.26 6.45
N GLY A 153 4.97 0.80 5.25
CA GLY A 153 5.83 0.63 4.08
C GLY A 153 5.62 -0.67 3.30
N LEU A 154 4.63 -1.49 3.68
CA LEU A 154 4.33 -2.75 2.99
C LEU A 154 3.77 -2.50 1.58
N LYS A 155 4.03 -3.44 0.68
CA LYS A 155 3.44 -3.48 -0.66
C LYS A 155 2.07 -4.13 -0.55
N VAL A 156 1.03 -3.35 -0.79
CA VAL A 156 -0.36 -3.81 -0.73
C VAL A 156 -0.98 -3.78 -2.12
N ARG A 157 -1.76 -4.79 -2.44
CA ARG A 157 -2.64 -4.81 -3.61
C ARG A 157 -4.06 -5.11 -3.15
N PHE A 158 -5.00 -4.25 -3.52
CA PHE A 158 -6.43 -4.46 -3.38
C PHE A 158 -7.04 -4.88 -4.72
N THR A 159 -7.95 -5.85 -4.68
CA THR A 159 -8.78 -6.26 -5.81
C THR A 159 -10.03 -6.96 -5.29
N THR A 160 -11.10 -7.03 -6.09
CA THR A 160 -12.20 -7.96 -5.81
C THR A 160 -11.88 -9.33 -6.37
N ALA A 161 -12.51 -10.39 -5.84
CA ALA A 161 -12.33 -11.75 -6.34
C ALA A 161 -12.65 -11.86 -7.84
N ALA A 162 -13.75 -11.26 -8.27
CA ALA A 162 -14.17 -11.24 -9.67
C ALA A 162 -13.16 -10.51 -10.57
N ALA A 163 -12.69 -9.32 -10.16
CA ALA A 163 -11.69 -8.55 -10.93
C ALA A 163 -10.36 -9.29 -11.02
N LEU A 164 -9.91 -9.92 -9.94
CA LEU A 164 -8.67 -10.71 -9.94
C LEU A 164 -8.74 -11.87 -10.94
N VAL A 165 -9.83 -12.64 -10.90
CA VAL A 165 -10.04 -13.75 -11.81
C VAL A 165 -10.07 -13.27 -13.26
N HIS A 166 -10.77 -12.17 -13.53
CA HIS A 166 -10.84 -11.56 -14.87
C HIS A 166 -9.45 -11.13 -15.38
N GLU A 167 -8.70 -10.36 -14.55
CA GLU A 167 -7.31 -9.97 -14.86
C GLU A 167 -6.41 -11.19 -15.16
N MET A 168 -6.63 -12.32 -14.49
CA MET A 168 -5.83 -13.53 -14.69
C MET A 168 -6.21 -14.30 -15.95
N ILE A 169 -7.51 -14.38 -16.30
CA ILE A 169 -7.97 -14.98 -17.55
C ILE A 169 -7.42 -14.18 -18.74
N GLU A 170 -7.58 -12.85 -18.73
CA GLU A 170 -7.00 -11.98 -19.76
C GLU A 170 -5.49 -12.15 -19.90
N ALA A 171 -4.79 -12.20 -18.75
CA ALA A 171 -3.34 -12.41 -18.74
C ALA A 171 -2.92 -13.78 -19.30
N ALA A 172 -3.75 -14.82 -19.13
CA ALA A 172 -3.54 -16.15 -19.70
C ALA A 172 -3.70 -16.11 -21.22
N ASP A 173 -4.77 -15.50 -21.73
CA ASP A 173 -5.05 -15.35 -23.16
C ASP A 173 -3.95 -14.55 -23.88
N GLU A 174 -3.41 -13.53 -23.22
CA GLU A 174 -2.31 -12.69 -23.74
C GLU A 174 -0.90 -13.28 -23.48
N ARG A 175 -0.82 -14.51 -22.95
CA ARG A 175 0.45 -15.18 -22.59
C ARG A 175 1.31 -14.39 -21.59
N ARG A 176 0.67 -13.59 -20.72
CA ARG A 176 1.33 -12.76 -19.69
C ARG A 176 1.07 -13.25 -18.25
N LEU A 177 0.41 -14.42 -18.08
CA LEU A 177 -0.02 -14.96 -16.79
C LEU A 177 1.14 -15.04 -15.78
N GLN A 178 2.29 -15.59 -16.17
CA GLN A 178 3.46 -15.72 -15.30
C GLN A 178 3.97 -14.36 -14.80
N ARG A 179 3.94 -13.33 -15.65
CA ARG A 179 4.34 -11.98 -15.27
C ARG A 179 3.36 -11.40 -14.25
N HIS A 180 2.07 -11.60 -14.47
CA HIS A 180 1.01 -11.13 -13.57
C HIS A 180 1.11 -11.84 -12.21
N GLN A 181 1.27 -13.15 -12.18
CA GLN A 181 1.48 -13.92 -10.97
C GLN A 181 2.72 -13.47 -10.18
N LYS A 182 3.85 -13.20 -10.85
CA LYS A 182 5.04 -12.63 -10.20
C LYS A 182 4.78 -11.25 -9.58
N GLN A 183 3.96 -10.41 -10.22
CA GLN A 183 3.58 -9.11 -9.66
C GLN A 183 2.70 -9.26 -8.42
N LEU A 184 1.76 -10.21 -8.39
CA LEU A 184 0.96 -10.52 -7.22
C LEU A 184 1.83 -11.12 -6.09
N ALA A 185 2.71 -12.04 -6.41
CA ALA A 185 3.62 -12.67 -5.45
C ALA A 185 4.61 -11.67 -4.80
N ALA A 186 4.94 -10.58 -5.49
CA ALA A 186 5.81 -9.52 -4.99
C ALA A 186 5.13 -8.56 -4.00
N GLN A 187 3.82 -8.71 -3.75
CA GLN A 187 3.10 -7.94 -2.74
C GLN A 187 3.27 -8.58 -1.36
N ASP A 188 3.47 -7.75 -0.33
CA ASP A 188 3.52 -8.24 1.06
C ASP A 188 2.12 -8.64 1.54
N LEU A 189 1.09 -7.89 1.11
CA LEU A 189 -0.30 -8.10 1.44
C LEU A 189 -1.19 -8.02 0.18
N LEU A 190 -2.02 -9.05 -0.03
CA LEU A 190 -3.05 -9.07 -1.06
C LEU A 190 -4.44 -9.03 -0.38
N ILE A 191 -5.25 -8.06 -0.77
CA ILE A 191 -6.64 -7.95 -0.31
C ILE A 191 -7.55 -8.41 -1.43
N ILE A 192 -8.33 -9.46 -1.17
CA ILE A 192 -9.32 -10.04 -2.08
C ILE A 192 -10.70 -9.76 -1.47
N ASP A 193 -11.39 -8.77 -2.00
CA ASP A 193 -12.70 -8.33 -1.52
C ASP A 193 -13.82 -9.07 -2.25
N GLU A 194 -14.97 -9.21 -1.59
CA GLU A 194 -16.21 -9.75 -2.18
C GLU A 194 -16.08 -11.19 -2.70
N LEU A 195 -15.34 -12.05 -2.02
CA LEU A 195 -15.31 -13.48 -2.35
C LEU A 195 -16.69 -14.10 -2.04
N GLY A 196 -17.27 -14.79 -3.01
CA GLY A 196 -18.59 -15.42 -2.88
C GLY A 196 -19.75 -14.56 -3.33
N PHE A 197 -19.52 -13.35 -3.80
CA PHE A 197 -20.60 -12.51 -4.34
C PHE A 197 -21.13 -13.04 -5.68
N VAL A 198 -20.27 -13.67 -6.48
CA VAL A 198 -20.62 -14.34 -7.75
C VAL A 198 -19.86 -15.67 -7.80
N PRO A 199 -20.53 -16.76 -8.23
CA PRO A 199 -19.85 -18.02 -8.48
C PRO A 199 -18.75 -17.87 -9.54
N LEU A 200 -17.62 -18.54 -9.33
CA LEU A 200 -16.50 -18.51 -10.26
C LEU A 200 -16.64 -19.58 -11.34
N SER A 201 -16.17 -19.30 -12.55
CA SER A 201 -16.00 -20.34 -13.55
C SER A 201 -14.92 -21.33 -13.08
N LYS A 202 -14.94 -22.56 -13.60
CA LYS A 202 -13.93 -23.58 -13.26
C LYS A 202 -12.51 -23.07 -13.43
N THR A 203 -12.22 -22.46 -14.57
CA THR A 203 -10.90 -21.84 -14.84
C THR A 203 -10.59 -20.72 -13.86
N GLY A 204 -11.57 -19.89 -13.52
CA GLY A 204 -11.41 -18.81 -12.55
C GLY A 204 -11.09 -19.33 -11.15
N ALA A 205 -11.76 -20.38 -10.71
CA ALA A 205 -11.51 -21.03 -9.43
C ALA A 205 -10.10 -21.66 -9.37
N GLU A 206 -9.65 -22.32 -10.44
CA GLU A 206 -8.31 -22.88 -10.56
C GLU A 206 -7.23 -21.80 -10.52
N LEU A 207 -7.43 -20.69 -11.23
CA LEU A 207 -6.50 -19.55 -11.22
C LEU A 207 -6.42 -18.88 -9.84
N LEU A 208 -7.55 -18.70 -9.17
CA LEU A 208 -7.57 -18.15 -7.81
C LEU A 208 -6.88 -19.08 -6.81
N PHE A 209 -7.09 -20.39 -6.94
CA PHE A 209 -6.36 -21.39 -6.16
C PHE A 209 -4.84 -21.30 -6.37
N GLU A 210 -4.38 -21.10 -7.60
CA GLU A 210 -2.96 -20.90 -7.90
C GLU A 210 -2.39 -19.66 -7.16
N VAL A 211 -3.11 -18.53 -7.20
CA VAL A 211 -2.69 -17.32 -6.48
C VAL A 211 -2.56 -17.58 -4.99
N ILE A 212 -3.58 -18.19 -4.38
CA ILE A 212 -3.57 -18.52 -2.94
C ILE A 212 -2.42 -19.47 -2.62
N SER A 213 -2.22 -20.50 -3.44
CA SER A 213 -1.15 -21.50 -3.26
C SER A 213 0.25 -20.91 -3.38
N GLN A 214 0.46 -19.98 -4.33
CA GLN A 214 1.74 -19.29 -4.49
C GLN A 214 2.06 -18.36 -3.33
N ARG A 215 1.03 -17.88 -2.62
CA ARG A 215 1.18 -16.99 -1.46
C ARG A 215 1.25 -17.72 -0.13
N TYR A 216 0.87 -18.98 -0.10
CA TYR A 216 0.92 -19.79 1.11
C TYR A 216 2.33 -19.75 1.72
N GLU A 217 2.43 -19.35 2.99
CA GLU A 217 3.67 -19.12 3.76
C GLU A 217 4.68 -18.11 3.15
N ARG A 218 4.27 -17.37 2.11
CA ARG A 218 5.14 -16.39 1.43
C ARG A 218 4.65 -14.95 1.54
N GLY A 219 3.34 -14.77 1.70
CA GLY A 219 2.74 -13.45 1.84
C GLY A 219 1.33 -13.56 2.40
N SER A 220 0.86 -12.52 3.05
CA SER A 220 -0.45 -12.50 3.69
C SER A 220 -1.57 -12.17 2.71
N ILE A 221 -2.74 -12.72 3.00
CA ILE A 221 -3.97 -12.43 2.27
C ILE A 221 -5.02 -11.93 3.26
N ILE A 222 -5.75 -10.86 2.90
CA ILE A 222 -7.02 -10.50 3.54
C ILE A 222 -8.13 -10.88 2.59
N ILE A 223 -9.12 -11.63 3.06
CA ILE A 223 -10.32 -11.98 2.30
C ILE A 223 -11.54 -11.41 3.01
N THR A 224 -12.47 -10.85 2.26
CA THR A 224 -13.81 -10.56 2.75
C THR A 224 -14.81 -11.45 2.03
N SER A 225 -15.73 -12.06 2.76
CA SER A 225 -16.79 -12.87 2.19
C SER A 225 -18.12 -12.61 2.92
N ASN A 226 -19.21 -12.64 2.17
CA ASN A 226 -20.56 -12.63 2.72
C ASN A 226 -21.07 -14.03 3.04
N LEU A 227 -20.33 -15.07 2.63
CA LEU A 227 -20.67 -16.47 2.82
C LEU A 227 -19.80 -17.08 3.92
N PRO A 228 -20.36 -17.92 4.78
CA PRO A 228 -19.61 -18.78 5.69
C PRO A 228 -18.81 -19.83 4.90
N PHE A 229 -17.85 -20.49 5.54
CA PHE A 229 -16.91 -21.40 4.84
C PHE A 229 -17.59 -22.63 4.21
N ASP A 230 -18.66 -23.12 4.79
CA ASP A 230 -19.46 -24.27 4.30
C ASP A 230 -20.14 -23.97 2.96
N GLU A 231 -20.46 -22.69 2.68
CA GLU A 231 -21.04 -22.27 1.41
C GLU A 231 -19.98 -21.96 0.32
N TRP A 232 -18.69 -21.99 0.63
CA TRP A 232 -17.65 -21.68 -0.36
C TRP A 232 -17.56 -22.70 -1.49
N THR A 233 -18.09 -23.90 -1.30
CA THR A 233 -18.18 -24.90 -2.38
C THR A 233 -19.04 -24.41 -3.54
N GLU A 234 -20.07 -23.60 -3.27
CA GLU A 234 -20.89 -22.98 -4.31
C GLU A 234 -20.11 -21.95 -5.15
N VAL A 235 -19.11 -21.31 -4.51
CA VAL A 235 -18.26 -20.31 -5.18
C VAL A 235 -17.25 -20.98 -6.10
N PHE A 236 -16.60 -22.03 -5.63
CA PHE A 236 -15.50 -22.71 -6.34
C PHE A 236 -15.97 -23.90 -7.20
N GLY A 237 -17.21 -24.36 -7.03
CA GLY A 237 -17.83 -25.44 -7.82
C GLY A 237 -17.22 -26.84 -7.60
N SER A 238 -16.34 -27.04 -6.61
CA SER A 238 -15.67 -28.28 -6.32
C SER A 238 -15.29 -28.40 -4.85
N GLU A 239 -15.80 -29.40 -4.13
CA GLU A 239 -15.44 -29.68 -2.74
C GLU A 239 -13.94 -29.89 -2.54
N ARG A 240 -13.30 -30.62 -3.46
CA ARG A 240 -11.84 -30.85 -3.41
C ARG A 240 -11.04 -29.55 -3.51
N LEU A 241 -11.44 -28.67 -4.41
CA LEU A 241 -10.76 -27.39 -4.61
C LEU A 241 -11.00 -26.47 -3.42
N THR A 242 -12.24 -26.41 -2.92
CA THR A 242 -12.61 -25.63 -1.74
C THR A 242 -11.85 -26.08 -0.51
N GLY A 243 -11.78 -27.40 -0.26
CA GLY A 243 -11.00 -27.94 0.85
C GLY A 243 -9.53 -27.58 0.77
N ALA A 244 -8.93 -27.67 -0.43
CA ALA A 244 -7.52 -27.30 -0.63
C ALA A 244 -7.25 -25.79 -0.49
N ILE A 245 -8.21 -24.93 -0.79
CA ILE A 245 -8.14 -23.49 -0.57
C ILE A 245 -8.24 -23.16 0.92
N LEU A 246 -9.25 -23.74 1.58
CA LEU A 246 -9.48 -23.54 3.01
C LEU A 246 -8.29 -24.00 3.84
N ASP A 247 -7.73 -25.16 3.56
CA ASP A 247 -6.54 -25.68 4.23
C ASP A 247 -5.39 -24.66 4.21
N ARG A 248 -5.11 -24.06 3.05
CA ARG A 248 -4.04 -23.06 2.92
C ARG A 248 -4.35 -21.73 3.59
N LEU A 249 -5.59 -21.29 3.52
CA LEU A 249 -6.00 -19.99 4.07
C LEU A 249 -6.11 -20.04 5.59
N THR A 250 -6.58 -21.18 6.15
CA THR A 250 -6.89 -21.31 7.58
C THR A 250 -5.73 -21.83 8.42
N HIS A 251 -4.64 -22.28 7.82
CA HIS A 251 -3.48 -22.79 8.55
C HIS A 251 -2.94 -21.77 9.57
N HIS A 252 -2.85 -20.50 9.18
CA HIS A 252 -2.49 -19.39 10.06
C HIS A 252 -3.42 -18.20 9.76
N VAL A 253 -4.54 -18.09 10.46
CA VAL A 253 -5.60 -17.14 10.13
C VAL A 253 -6.14 -16.42 11.36
N HIS A 254 -6.49 -15.16 11.16
CA HIS A 254 -7.34 -14.37 12.06
C HIS A 254 -8.72 -14.23 11.42
N ILE A 255 -9.76 -14.72 12.08
CA ILE A 255 -11.13 -14.64 11.59
C ILE A 255 -11.82 -13.47 12.28
N LEU A 256 -12.39 -12.57 11.49
CA LEU A 256 -13.22 -11.45 11.94
C LEU A 256 -14.68 -11.77 11.57
N GLU A 257 -15.47 -12.16 12.56
CA GLU A 257 -16.90 -12.32 12.40
C GLU A 257 -17.59 -10.97 12.51
N MET A 258 -18.23 -10.54 11.44
CA MET A 258 -18.85 -9.23 11.33
C MET A 258 -20.36 -9.38 11.16
N ASN A 259 -21.01 -9.90 12.20
CA ASN A 259 -22.46 -10.14 12.26
C ASN A 259 -23.16 -8.88 12.80
N GLY A 260 -24.13 -8.36 12.06
CA GLY A 260 -24.88 -7.17 12.47
C GLY A 260 -25.80 -6.68 11.36
N GLU A 261 -26.56 -5.64 11.67
CA GLU A 261 -27.41 -4.98 10.66
C GLU A 261 -26.56 -4.21 9.63
N SER A 262 -27.09 -4.11 8.43
CA SER A 262 -26.43 -3.36 7.36
C SER A 262 -26.37 -1.86 7.68
N TYR A 263 -25.17 -1.35 7.90
CA TYR A 263 -24.91 0.08 8.07
C TYR A 263 -25.44 0.91 6.88
N ARG A 264 -25.34 0.38 5.65
CA ARG A 264 -25.85 1.05 4.44
C ARG A 264 -27.36 1.22 4.47
N LEU A 265 -28.09 0.19 4.93
CA LEU A 265 -29.55 0.24 5.06
C LEU A 265 -29.97 1.21 6.17
N ASN A 266 -29.29 1.22 7.30
CA ASN A 266 -29.58 2.13 8.40
C ASN A 266 -29.30 3.59 8.00
N GLN A 267 -28.22 3.85 7.29
CA GLN A 267 -27.91 5.19 6.81
C GLN A 267 -28.92 5.68 5.75
N SER A 268 -29.43 4.81 4.87
CA SER A 268 -30.46 5.20 3.90
C SER A 268 -31.79 5.51 4.57
N ARG A 269 -32.20 4.73 5.59
CA ARG A 269 -33.41 5.00 6.39
C ARG A 269 -33.35 6.35 7.10
N ASN A 270 -32.20 6.71 7.67
CA ASN A 270 -32.01 7.97 8.38
C ASN A 270 -31.91 9.21 7.45
N ARG A 271 -31.73 9.01 6.13
CA ARG A 271 -31.76 10.11 5.14
C ARG A 271 -33.17 10.38 4.58
N THR A 272 -34.10 9.48 4.81
CA THR A 272 -35.46 9.56 4.26
C THR A 272 -36.45 10.10 5.32
N LEU A 273 -35.99 10.41 6.50
CA LEU A 273 -36.69 11.14 7.56
C LEU A 273 -36.14 12.57 7.67
#